data_e651933627e5ddcb114cee418a5f8e6f
#
_entry.id   e651933627e5ddcb114cee418a5f8e6f
#
_cell.length_a   1.000
_cell.length_b   1.000
_cell.length_c   1.000
_cell.angle_alpha   90.00
_cell.angle_beta   90.00
_cell.angle_gamma   90.00
#
_symmetry.space_group_name_H-M   'P 1'
#
loop_
_entity.id
_entity.type
_entity.pdbx_description
1 polymer ?
#
loop_
_entity_poly.entity_id
_entity_poly.type
_entity_poly.pdbx_seq_one_letter_code
_entity_poly.pdbx_strand_id
1 'polypeptide(L)'
;MHVPFCLKRAMSALNNMRRFIEIMKYGLSIPKKGALDFVSLGALVHRLDPGVIPFRKATECAIHVSGGEFNCAANLADCFRMQTGVVSAMVDYPIGDLIAERVRAMGVRPFYKMFKHNGVNGPNMATVYSDCGQGVRAPVVFYNRSNEAAAQLKPGDFDWKTIFSGGVRWFHSGGIFAALSETTGQLIIEGMKAAKEAGAIVSFDLNYREKLWNIWGGHKRALSVIAGIAKYADVLVGMGTEGGLQKGLSTPSPEVDKKSKLDPSVFSAMIDSIVNKYPNVKIVATTLRDVHSTNHHSWGAVAWVDGKTYVSPTCELTILDRVGGGDGFASGFFYGLLTGENPADALKLGWAHGALLTTFPGDTTMATVEQVREFAKGGSARIQR
;
A
#
# COMPACT_ATOMS: atom_id res chain seq x y z
N MET A 1 19.51 -48.18 -4.51
CA MET A 1 18.94 -47.92 -5.85
C MET A 1 19.53 -46.63 -6.39
N HIS A 2 20.42 -46.72 -7.39
CA HIS A 2 20.99 -45.51 -8.03
C HIS A 2 20.02 -45.00 -9.08
N VAL A 3 19.49 -43.79 -8.86
CA VAL A 3 18.68 -43.09 -9.88
C VAL A 3 19.61 -42.75 -11.05
N PRO A 4 19.30 -43.18 -12.28
CA PRO A 4 20.15 -42.93 -13.44
C PRO A 4 20.41 -41.44 -13.66
N PHE A 5 21.63 -41.09 -14.03
CA PHE A 5 22.10 -39.72 -14.25
C PHE A 5 21.22 -38.93 -15.23
N CYS A 6 20.58 -39.62 -16.20
CA CYS A 6 19.64 -39.07 -17.16
C CYS A 6 18.33 -38.55 -16.50
N LEU A 7 17.80 -39.25 -15.48
CA LEU A 7 16.61 -38.82 -14.73
C LEU A 7 16.88 -37.59 -13.86
N LYS A 8 18.07 -37.47 -13.27
CA LYS A 8 18.46 -36.26 -12.51
C LYS A 8 18.55 -35.01 -13.39
N ARG A 9 19.08 -35.16 -14.62
CA ARG A 9 19.11 -34.05 -15.61
C ARG A 9 17.71 -33.67 -16.11
N ALA A 10 16.84 -34.65 -16.35
CA ALA A 10 15.46 -34.39 -16.75
C ALA A 10 14.65 -33.71 -15.63
N MET A 11 14.82 -34.14 -14.37
CA MET A 11 14.18 -33.48 -13.22
C MET A 11 14.72 -32.07 -12.97
N SER A 12 16.03 -31.83 -13.18
CA SER A 12 16.61 -30.49 -13.10
C SER A 12 16.08 -29.56 -14.21
N ALA A 13 15.97 -30.10 -15.44
CA ALA A 13 15.39 -29.35 -16.57
C ALA A 13 13.88 -29.04 -16.36
N LEU A 14 13.12 -30.01 -15.82
CA LEU A 14 11.71 -29.81 -15.46
C LEU A 14 11.53 -28.80 -14.32
N ASN A 15 12.39 -28.81 -13.31
CA ASN A 15 12.37 -27.83 -12.24
C ASN A 15 12.79 -26.44 -12.73
N ASN A 16 13.74 -26.34 -13.63
CA ASN A 16 14.11 -25.08 -14.28
C ASN A 16 12.98 -24.58 -15.21
N MET A 17 12.33 -25.46 -15.98
CA MET A 17 11.16 -25.09 -16.78
C MET A 17 9.97 -24.65 -15.92
N ARG A 18 9.69 -25.34 -14.80
CA ARG A 18 8.64 -24.90 -13.85
C ARG A 18 8.97 -23.54 -13.22
N ARG A 19 10.23 -23.28 -12.88
CA ARG A 19 10.70 -21.95 -12.43
C ARG A 19 10.54 -20.90 -13.53
N PHE A 20 10.84 -21.21 -14.78
CA PHE A 20 10.63 -20.32 -15.93
C PHE A 20 9.15 -20.01 -16.16
N ILE A 21 8.26 -21.01 -16.04
CA ILE A 21 6.81 -20.84 -16.21
C ILE A 21 6.20 -19.98 -15.09
N GLU A 22 6.69 -20.10 -13.84
CA GLU A 22 6.28 -19.22 -12.74
C GLU A 22 6.79 -17.77 -12.90
N ILE A 23 8.00 -17.59 -13.44
CA ILE A 23 8.56 -16.27 -13.79
C ILE A 23 7.72 -15.59 -14.87
N MET A 24 7.19 -16.34 -15.83
CA MET A 24 6.35 -15.80 -16.92
C MET A 24 4.97 -15.31 -16.48
N LYS A 25 4.48 -15.65 -15.29
CA LYS A 25 3.11 -15.28 -14.87
C LYS A 25 2.97 -13.80 -14.52
N TYR A 26 4.02 -13.18 -13.91
CA TYR A 26 4.03 -11.78 -13.48
C TYR A 26 5.30 -11.03 -13.91
N GLY A 27 6.21 -11.67 -14.61
CA GLY A 27 7.59 -11.16 -14.77
C GLY A 27 8.39 -11.15 -13.46
N LEU A 28 7.86 -11.77 -12.40
CA LEU A 28 8.42 -11.80 -11.04
C LEU A 28 8.48 -13.23 -10.49
N SER A 29 9.51 -13.50 -9.68
CA SER A 29 9.64 -14.74 -8.92
C SER A 29 9.28 -14.51 -7.46
N ILE A 30 8.00 -14.68 -7.11
CA ILE A 30 7.51 -14.50 -5.74
C ILE A 30 7.91 -15.73 -4.90
N PRO A 31 8.61 -15.57 -3.76
CA PRO A 31 8.94 -16.68 -2.87
C PRO A 31 7.67 -17.40 -2.39
N LYS A 32 7.67 -18.75 -2.42
CA LYS A 32 6.50 -19.55 -2.03
C LYS A 32 6.27 -19.60 -0.52
N LYS A 33 7.35 -19.45 0.27
CA LYS A 33 7.34 -19.56 1.74
C LYS A 33 8.24 -18.51 2.35
N GLY A 34 7.89 -18.08 3.55
CA GLY A 34 8.67 -17.23 4.43
C GLY A 34 8.03 -17.22 5.81
N ALA A 35 8.76 -16.80 6.83
CA ALA A 35 8.20 -16.56 8.16
C ALA A 35 7.18 -15.42 8.14
N LEU A 36 7.35 -14.48 7.20
CA LEU A 36 6.40 -13.39 6.94
C LEU A 36 6.06 -13.35 5.44
N ASP A 37 4.78 -13.23 5.15
CA ASP A 37 4.29 -13.04 3.79
C ASP A 37 4.53 -11.60 3.32
N PHE A 38 4.43 -10.65 4.25
CA PHE A 38 4.50 -9.22 3.94
C PHE A 38 5.14 -8.43 5.08
N VAL A 39 6.04 -7.52 4.77
CA VAL A 39 6.61 -6.55 5.71
C VAL A 39 6.51 -5.16 5.11
N SER A 40 6.00 -4.21 5.88
CA SER A 40 5.96 -2.81 5.48
C SER A 40 6.90 -1.94 6.30
N LEU A 41 7.43 -0.88 5.68
CA LEU A 41 8.19 0.19 6.33
C LEU A 41 7.43 1.50 6.15
N GLY A 42 7.00 2.10 7.26
CA GLY A 42 6.23 3.35 7.19
C GLY A 42 5.97 3.99 8.55
N ALA A 43 5.19 5.05 8.54
CA ALA A 43 4.77 5.75 9.74
C ALA A 43 3.49 5.15 10.33
N LEU A 44 3.47 4.96 11.63
CA LEU A 44 2.25 4.72 12.40
C LEU A 44 1.70 6.05 12.90
N VAL A 45 0.40 6.26 12.75
CA VAL A 45 -0.28 7.47 13.16
C VAL A 45 -1.59 7.13 13.87
N HIS A 46 -2.16 8.07 14.62
CA HIS A 46 -3.54 7.98 15.07
C HIS A 46 -4.39 9.04 14.37
N ARG A 47 -5.55 8.62 13.85
CA ARG A 47 -6.50 9.48 13.19
C ARG A 47 -7.67 9.77 14.12
N LEU A 48 -7.96 11.05 14.31
CA LEU A 48 -9.16 11.52 14.99
C LEU A 48 -10.25 11.79 13.96
N ASP A 49 -11.40 11.14 14.13
CA ASP A 49 -12.52 11.18 13.21
C ASP A 49 -13.82 11.55 13.95
N PRO A 50 -14.36 12.75 13.73
CA PRO A 50 -15.65 13.15 14.29
C PRO A 50 -16.84 12.66 13.44
N GLY A 51 -16.63 11.74 12.50
CA GLY A 51 -17.64 11.29 11.55
C GLY A 51 -18.07 12.40 10.59
N VAL A 52 -19.35 12.61 10.47
CA VAL A 52 -19.92 13.66 9.59
C VAL A 52 -19.93 15.05 10.24
N ILE A 53 -19.55 15.18 11.51
CA ILE A 53 -19.55 16.47 12.20
C ILE A 53 -18.24 17.21 11.89
N PRO A 54 -18.27 18.46 11.42
CA PRO A 54 -17.04 19.21 11.17
C PRO A 54 -16.31 19.52 12.48
N PHE A 55 -14.96 19.48 12.47
CA PHE A 55 -14.11 19.66 13.67
C PHE A 55 -14.47 20.87 14.52
N ARG A 56 -14.85 22.01 13.90
CA ARG A 56 -15.25 23.23 14.64
C ARG A 56 -16.46 23.04 15.56
N LYS A 57 -17.21 21.95 15.43
CA LYS A 57 -18.41 21.62 16.20
C LYS A 57 -18.35 20.24 16.85
N ALA A 58 -17.26 19.49 16.62
CA ALA A 58 -17.07 18.17 17.20
C ALA A 58 -16.87 18.27 18.72
N THR A 59 -17.54 17.39 19.45
CA THR A 59 -17.39 17.20 20.90
C THR A 59 -16.73 15.86 21.23
N GLU A 60 -16.62 14.98 20.24
CA GLU A 60 -16.02 13.64 20.33
C GLU A 60 -15.39 13.24 19.00
N CYS A 61 -14.48 12.31 19.03
CA CYS A 61 -13.86 11.69 17.87
C CYS A 61 -13.63 10.21 18.11
N ALA A 62 -13.88 9.38 17.10
CA ALA A 62 -13.32 8.05 17.06
C ALA A 62 -11.79 8.12 16.85
N ILE A 63 -11.05 7.17 17.43
CA ILE A 63 -9.59 7.05 17.24
C ILE A 63 -9.32 5.83 16.37
N HIS A 64 -8.76 6.06 15.18
CA HIS A 64 -8.30 5.00 14.29
C HIS A 64 -6.77 5.00 14.25
N VAL A 65 -6.16 3.83 14.40
CA VAL A 65 -4.73 3.67 14.14
C VAL A 65 -4.52 3.42 12.66
N SER A 66 -3.61 4.15 12.06
CA SER A 66 -3.43 4.27 10.63
C SER A 66 -1.96 4.41 10.23
N GLY A 67 -1.74 4.49 8.96
CA GLY A 67 -0.48 4.61 8.25
C GLY A 67 -0.60 3.77 6.98
N GLY A 68 -0.39 4.34 5.79
CA GLY A 68 -0.66 3.63 4.53
C GLY A 68 -0.01 2.25 4.47
N GLU A 69 1.24 2.17 4.87
CA GLU A 69 2.02 0.94 4.90
C GLU A 69 1.51 -0.04 5.98
N PHE A 70 1.11 0.48 7.15
CA PHE A 70 0.47 -0.31 8.19
C PHE A 70 -0.91 -0.80 7.76
N ASN A 71 -1.71 0.06 7.12
CA ASN A 71 -3.03 -0.33 6.61
C ASN A 71 -2.93 -1.53 5.67
N CYS A 72 -1.91 -1.57 4.79
CA CYS A 72 -1.64 -2.73 3.93
C CYS A 72 -1.31 -3.98 4.76
N ALA A 73 -0.41 -3.88 5.74
CA ALA A 73 -0.03 -5.01 6.58
C ALA A 73 -1.21 -5.51 7.43
N ALA A 74 -2.00 -4.59 8.01
CA ALA A 74 -3.17 -4.89 8.83
C ALA A 74 -4.27 -5.58 8.02
N ASN A 75 -4.60 -5.07 6.84
CA ASN A 75 -5.58 -5.69 5.95
C ASN A 75 -5.16 -7.10 5.52
N LEU A 76 -3.86 -7.30 5.20
CA LEU A 76 -3.34 -8.61 4.84
C LEU A 76 -3.38 -9.58 6.02
N ALA A 77 -3.12 -9.12 7.24
CA ALA A 77 -3.17 -9.97 8.44
C ALA A 77 -4.60 -10.30 8.86
N ASP A 78 -5.44 -9.30 9.04
CA ASP A 78 -6.78 -9.46 9.62
C ASP A 78 -7.77 -10.06 8.61
N CYS A 79 -7.92 -9.46 7.43
CA CYS A 79 -8.84 -9.93 6.40
C CYS A 79 -8.35 -11.22 5.72
N PHE A 80 -7.08 -11.25 5.30
CA PHE A 80 -6.55 -12.32 4.45
C PHE A 80 -5.74 -13.38 5.21
N ARG A 81 -5.62 -13.28 6.54
CA ARG A 81 -4.94 -14.25 7.42
C ARG A 81 -3.47 -14.50 7.06
N MET A 82 -2.80 -13.51 6.49
CA MET A 82 -1.37 -13.57 6.17
C MET A 82 -0.49 -13.23 7.36
N GLN A 83 0.73 -13.76 7.38
CA GLN A 83 1.74 -13.39 8.36
C GLN A 83 2.40 -12.08 7.95
N THR A 84 2.15 -11.00 8.68
CA THR A 84 2.63 -9.68 8.31
C THR A 84 3.47 -9.00 9.39
N GLY A 85 4.25 -8.01 8.99
CA GLY A 85 5.03 -7.18 9.90
C GLY A 85 5.04 -5.71 9.49
N VAL A 86 5.29 -4.83 10.47
CA VAL A 86 5.49 -3.40 10.27
C VAL A 86 6.79 -2.93 10.91
N VAL A 87 7.62 -2.27 10.12
CA VAL A 87 8.85 -1.58 10.55
C VAL A 87 8.52 -0.11 10.70
N SER A 88 8.68 0.45 11.90
CA SER A 88 8.27 1.82 12.19
C SER A 88 8.97 2.40 13.43
N ALA A 89 8.76 3.69 13.66
CA ALA A 89 9.03 4.33 14.94
C ALA A 89 7.89 4.07 15.93
N MET A 90 8.22 4.01 17.21
CA MET A 90 7.25 3.99 18.31
C MET A 90 7.75 4.89 19.44
N VAL A 91 6.82 5.53 20.12
CA VAL A 91 7.13 6.43 21.25
C VAL A 91 6.59 5.81 22.54
N ASP A 92 7.44 5.83 23.56
CA ASP A 92 7.14 5.32 24.91
C ASP A 92 6.27 6.33 25.68
N TYR A 93 4.96 6.31 25.43
CA TYR A 93 3.93 7.14 26.09
C TYR A 93 2.51 6.61 25.74
N PRO A 94 1.43 7.06 26.43
CA PRO A 94 0.09 6.44 26.29
C PRO A 94 -0.49 6.35 24.87
N ILE A 95 -0.19 7.31 23.97
CA ILE A 95 -0.64 7.20 22.57
C ILE A 95 0.17 6.14 21.81
N GLY A 96 1.44 5.96 22.15
CA GLY A 96 2.25 4.85 21.61
C GLY A 96 1.70 3.50 22.04
N ASP A 97 1.30 3.37 23.31
CA ASP A 97 0.67 2.15 23.85
C ASP A 97 -0.64 1.82 23.12
N LEU A 98 -1.51 2.83 22.90
CA LEU A 98 -2.74 2.68 22.13
C LEU A 98 -2.46 2.15 20.71
N ILE A 99 -1.47 2.74 20.03
CA ILE A 99 -1.10 2.33 18.67
C ILE A 99 -0.53 0.91 18.69
N ALA A 100 0.38 0.59 19.61
CA ALA A 100 0.98 -0.73 19.74
C ALA A 100 -0.06 -1.81 20.03
N GLU A 101 -1.08 -1.50 20.86
CA GLU A 101 -2.20 -2.38 21.16
C GLU A 101 -3.00 -2.69 19.89
N ARG A 102 -3.31 -1.68 19.09
CA ARG A 102 -4.04 -1.86 17.82
C ARG A 102 -3.25 -2.66 16.80
N VAL A 103 -1.94 -2.42 16.67
CA VAL A 103 -1.05 -3.21 15.80
C VAL A 103 -1.09 -4.68 16.17
N ARG A 104 -1.02 -5.01 17.49
CA ARG A 104 -1.14 -6.39 17.98
C ARG A 104 -2.51 -7.00 17.70
N ALA A 105 -3.60 -6.24 17.97
CA ALA A 105 -4.97 -6.68 17.74
C ALA A 105 -5.24 -7.05 16.28
N MET A 106 -4.59 -6.35 15.33
CA MET A 106 -4.68 -6.66 13.89
C MET A 106 -3.78 -7.83 13.46
N GLY A 107 -3.02 -8.44 14.37
CA GLY A 107 -2.15 -9.58 14.08
C GLY A 107 -0.84 -9.22 13.33
N VAL A 108 -0.44 -7.95 13.35
CA VAL A 108 0.77 -7.46 12.68
C VAL A 108 1.97 -7.54 13.63
N ARG A 109 3.05 -8.17 13.20
CA ARG A 109 4.30 -8.25 13.96
C ARG A 109 5.06 -6.93 13.93
N PRO A 110 5.35 -6.28 15.08
CA PRO A 110 6.06 -5.02 15.10
C PRO A 110 7.58 -5.20 15.06
N PHE A 111 8.27 -4.24 14.39
CA PHE A 111 9.71 -4.01 14.43
C PHE A 111 9.94 -2.53 14.67
N TYR A 112 10.06 -2.12 15.94
CA TYR A 112 10.06 -0.71 16.33
C TYR A 112 11.45 -0.17 16.66
N LYS A 113 11.75 1.03 16.15
CA LYS A 113 12.72 1.94 16.77
C LYS A 113 11.98 2.71 17.86
N MET A 114 12.36 2.49 19.11
CA MET A 114 11.73 3.16 20.26
C MET A 114 12.31 4.56 20.48
N PHE A 115 11.44 5.51 20.75
CA PHE A 115 11.76 6.87 21.16
C PHE A 115 11.16 7.16 22.54
N LYS A 116 11.80 8.02 23.33
CA LYS A 116 11.32 8.42 24.65
C LYS A 116 10.64 9.78 24.60
N HIS A 117 9.58 9.92 25.37
CA HIS A 117 8.87 11.16 25.61
C HIS A 117 8.88 11.46 27.11
N ASN A 118 9.11 12.73 27.50
CA ASN A 118 9.24 13.09 28.92
C ASN A 118 7.91 13.54 29.56
N GLY A 119 6.79 13.34 28.86
CA GLY A 119 5.46 13.79 29.31
C GLY A 119 5.09 15.20 28.84
N VAL A 120 6.07 16.00 28.41
CA VAL A 120 5.86 17.38 27.93
C VAL A 120 6.44 17.59 26.54
N ASN A 121 7.69 17.17 26.33
CA ASN A 121 8.42 17.33 25.08
C ASN A 121 9.04 15.99 24.66
N GLY A 122 9.29 15.86 23.38
CA GLY A 122 9.94 14.69 22.79
C GLY A 122 9.34 14.35 21.44
N PRO A 123 9.86 13.32 20.77
CA PRO A 123 9.21 12.73 19.60
C PRO A 123 7.80 12.30 19.96
N ASN A 124 6.89 12.42 19.00
CA ASN A 124 5.49 11.99 19.19
C ASN A 124 5.00 11.14 18.02
N MET A 125 3.86 10.45 18.21
CA MET A 125 3.13 9.78 17.15
C MET A 125 2.27 10.83 16.45
N ALA A 126 2.36 10.92 15.13
CA ALA A 126 1.62 11.93 14.36
C ALA A 126 0.10 11.77 14.52
N THR A 127 -0.60 12.90 14.53
CA THR A 127 -2.05 12.97 14.53
C THR A 127 -2.57 13.35 13.14
N VAL A 128 -3.51 12.58 12.64
CA VAL A 128 -4.30 12.90 11.44
C VAL A 128 -5.69 13.32 11.89
N TYR A 129 -6.17 14.41 11.38
CA TYR A 129 -7.54 14.90 11.60
C TYR A 129 -8.29 14.74 10.29
N SER A 130 -9.37 13.95 10.27
CA SER A 130 -10.14 13.72 9.05
C SER A 130 -11.61 13.50 9.40
N ASP A 131 -12.49 14.40 8.97
CA ASP A 131 -13.93 14.14 8.97
C ASP A 131 -14.35 13.40 7.69
N CYS A 132 -15.53 12.76 7.70
CA CYS A 132 -16.05 12.02 6.56
C CYS A 132 -16.67 12.92 5.47
N GLY A 133 -16.98 14.19 5.79
CA GLY A 133 -17.81 15.00 4.92
C GLY A 133 -19.23 14.45 4.77
N GLN A 134 -20.05 15.02 3.88
CA GLN A 134 -21.38 14.48 3.54
C GLN A 134 -21.97 15.15 2.31
N GLY A 135 -22.44 14.40 1.34
CA GLY A 135 -23.11 14.90 0.13
C GLY A 135 -22.26 15.91 -0.64
N VAL A 136 -22.67 17.16 -0.67
CA VAL A 136 -21.94 18.27 -1.32
C VAL A 136 -20.81 18.85 -0.46
N ARG A 137 -20.74 18.49 0.81
CA ARG A 137 -19.72 18.97 1.74
C ARG A 137 -18.52 17.99 1.73
N ALA A 138 -17.43 18.46 1.12
CA ALA A 138 -16.19 17.68 1.07
C ALA A 138 -15.61 17.41 2.47
N PRO A 139 -14.94 16.26 2.69
CA PRO A 139 -14.21 15.99 3.92
C PRO A 139 -13.02 16.92 4.07
N VAL A 140 -12.67 17.24 5.32
CA VAL A 140 -11.51 18.05 5.66
C VAL A 140 -10.44 17.14 6.26
N VAL A 141 -9.21 17.20 5.71
CA VAL A 141 -8.06 16.44 6.22
C VAL A 141 -6.89 17.38 6.48
N PHE A 142 -6.37 17.32 7.69
CA PHE A 142 -5.15 18.03 8.07
C PHE A 142 -4.33 17.20 9.08
N TYR A 143 -3.09 17.62 9.37
CA TYR A 143 -2.14 16.80 10.10
C TYR A 143 -1.42 17.63 11.17
N ASN A 144 -1.09 16.99 12.30
CA ASN A 144 -0.02 17.42 13.17
C ASN A 144 1.12 16.38 13.11
N ARG A 145 2.17 16.72 12.37
CA ARG A 145 3.39 15.92 12.20
C ARG A 145 4.62 16.61 12.81
N SER A 146 4.40 17.62 13.64
CA SER A 146 5.49 18.29 14.35
C SER A 146 6.21 17.31 15.26
N ASN A 147 7.54 17.23 15.15
CA ASN A 147 8.39 16.32 15.94
C ASN A 147 7.97 14.84 15.87
N GLU A 148 7.45 14.41 14.72
CA GLU A 148 7.03 13.02 14.49
C GLU A 148 8.22 12.07 14.62
N ALA A 149 8.05 10.99 15.40
CA ALA A 149 9.09 9.99 15.60
C ALA A 149 9.49 9.29 14.28
N ALA A 150 8.53 8.99 13.42
CA ALA A 150 8.78 8.36 12.12
C ALA A 150 9.62 9.25 11.17
N ALA A 151 9.52 10.58 11.28
CA ALA A 151 10.34 11.51 10.51
C ALA A 151 11.82 11.53 10.97
N GLN A 152 12.12 11.01 12.17
CA GLN A 152 13.48 10.95 12.74
C GLN A 152 14.21 9.65 12.38
N LEU A 153 13.54 8.71 11.72
CA LEU A 153 14.14 7.47 11.26
C LEU A 153 15.17 7.74 10.14
N LYS A 154 16.24 6.96 10.17
CA LYS A 154 17.36 7.10 9.24
C LYS A 154 18.01 5.75 8.93
N PRO A 155 18.80 5.63 7.86
CA PRO A 155 19.60 4.46 7.58
C PRO A 155 20.40 3.98 8.80
N GLY A 156 20.44 2.67 9.01
CA GLY A 156 21.11 2.04 10.16
C GLY A 156 20.24 1.89 11.42
N ASP A 157 19.00 2.38 11.43
CA ASP A 157 18.11 2.25 12.59
C ASP A 157 17.52 0.84 12.76
N PHE A 158 17.58 -0.01 11.74
CA PHE A 158 17.01 -1.36 11.75
C PHE A 158 18.03 -2.42 11.35
N ASP A 159 18.01 -3.56 12.05
CA ASP A 159 18.75 -4.76 11.66
C ASP A 159 17.93 -5.54 10.61
N TRP A 160 18.08 -5.14 9.36
CA TRP A 160 17.42 -5.78 8.22
C TRP A 160 17.76 -7.27 8.10
N LYS A 161 18.98 -7.67 8.45
CA LYS A 161 19.39 -9.07 8.41
C LYS A 161 18.52 -9.91 9.35
N THR A 162 18.27 -9.43 10.57
CA THR A 162 17.38 -10.10 11.52
C THR A 162 15.93 -10.07 11.05
N ILE A 163 15.43 -8.94 10.50
CA ILE A 163 14.06 -8.82 10.00
C ILE A 163 13.79 -9.82 8.87
N PHE A 164 14.73 -10.00 7.96
CA PHE A 164 14.59 -10.90 6.80
C PHE A 164 15.08 -12.35 7.04
N SER A 165 15.67 -12.66 8.20
CA SER A 165 16.35 -13.96 8.45
C SER A 165 15.45 -15.18 8.32
N GLY A 166 14.16 -15.06 8.67
CA GLY A 166 13.15 -16.12 8.54
C GLY A 166 12.52 -16.25 7.15
N GLY A 167 12.95 -15.43 6.20
CA GLY A 167 12.33 -15.27 4.89
C GLY A 167 11.13 -14.32 4.95
N VAL A 168 11.14 -13.33 4.08
CA VAL A 168 10.03 -12.39 3.82
C VAL A 168 9.71 -12.49 2.33
N ARG A 169 8.43 -12.65 2.00
CA ARG A 169 8.02 -12.82 0.60
C ARG A 169 7.85 -11.48 -0.13
N TRP A 170 7.44 -10.44 0.61
CA TRP A 170 7.12 -9.13 0.05
C TRP A 170 7.50 -8.01 1.01
N PHE A 171 8.17 -6.98 0.52
CA PHE A 171 8.50 -5.75 1.24
C PHE A 171 7.81 -4.55 0.58
N HIS A 172 7.22 -3.66 1.39
CA HIS A 172 6.44 -2.53 0.92
C HIS A 172 6.78 -1.23 1.65
N SER A 173 6.78 -0.11 0.92
CA SER A 173 6.83 1.23 1.51
C SER A 173 6.07 2.23 0.63
N GLY A 174 5.95 3.48 1.06
CA GLY A 174 5.14 4.46 0.37
C GLY A 174 5.67 5.90 0.39
N GLY A 175 5.08 6.71 -0.49
CA GLY A 175 5.49 8.07 -0.77
C GLY A 175 5.20 9.06 0.35
N ILE A 176 4.23 8.77 1.24
CA ILE A 176 4.01 9.59 2.44
C ILE A 176 5.22 9.47 3.36
N PHE A 177 5.65 8.25 3.65
CA PHE A 177 6.82 8.01 4.50
C PHE A 177 8.10 8.58 3.86
N ALA A 178 8.27 8.41 2.55
CA ALA A 178 9.40 9.01 1.81
C ALA A 178 9.49 10.54 1.95
N ALA A 179 8.34 11.20 2.18
CA ALA A 179 8.22 12.66 2.26
C ALA A 179 8.34 13.23 3.67
N LEU A 180 8.54 12.40 4.71
CA LEU A 180 8.53 12.88 6.10
C LEU A 180 9.82 13.63 6.48
N SER A 181 10.96 13.24 5.93
CA SER A 181 12.25 13.89 6.18
C SER A 181 13.26 13.62 5.07
N GLU A 182 14.46 14.21 5.20
CA GLU A 182 15.55 13.97 4.25
C GLU A 182 16.09 12.54 4.31
N THR A 183 15.94 11.84 5.44
CA THR A 183 16.51 10.51 5.68
C THR A 183 15.54 9.36 5.42
N THR A 184 14.22 9.59 5.48
CA THR A 184 13.23 8.51 5.32
C THR A 184 13.25 7.88 3.92
N GLY A 185 13.45 8.68 2.86
CA GLY A 185 13.64 8.15 1.50
C GLY A 185 14.89 7.29 1.36
N GLN A 186 15.98 7.64 2.04
CA GLN A 186 17.22 6.85 2.08
C GLN A 186 17.02 5.54 2.85
N LEU A 187 16.28 5.57 3.95
CA LEU A 187 15.93 4.38 4.74
C LEU A 187 15.06 3.41 3.92
N ILE A 188 14.12 3.92 3.12
CA ILE A 188 13.36 3.06 2.19
C ILE A 188 14.30 2.34 1.24
N ILE A 189 15.25 3.05 0.62
CA ILE A 189 16.22 2.44 -0.31
C ILE A 189 17.08 1.38 0.39
N GLU A 190 17.50 1.62 1.64
CA GLU A 190 18.24 0.65 2.45
C GLU A 190 17.41 -0.63 2.66
N GLY A 191 16.14 -0.49 3.12
CA GLY A 191 15.24 -1.62 3.33
C GLY A 191 14.94 -2.39 2.04
N MET A 192 14.73 -1.67 0.91
CA MET A 192 14.51 -2.29 -0.40
C MET A 192 15.72 -3.10 -0.88
N LYS A 193 16.94 -2.59 -0.69
CA LYS A 193 18.17 -3.33 -1.02
C LYS A 193 18.26 -4.62 -0.21
N ALA A 194 18.08 -4.52 1.11
CA ALA A 194 18.11 -5.68 1.99
C ALA A 194 17.01 -6.71 1.63
N ALA A 195 15.81 -6.25 1.29
CA ALA A 195 14.72 -7.09 0.82
C ALA A 195 15.06 -7.83 -0.48
N LYS A 196 15.66 -7.13 -1.46
CA LYS A 196 16.11 -7.73 -2.73
C LYS A 196 17.21 -8.76 -2.49
N GLU A 197 18.17 -8.48 -1.64
CA GLU A 197 19.24 -9.43 -1.25
C GLU A 197 18.67 -10.68 -0.58
N ALA A 198 17.59 -10.54 0.20
CA ALA A 198 16.85 -11.64 0.82
C ALA A 198 15.90 -12.37 -0.16
N GLY A 199 15.76 -11.89 -1.41
CA GLY A 199 14.91 -12.49 -2.44
C GLY A 199 13.42 -12.11 -2.34
N ALA A 200 13.06 -11.11 -1.54
CA ALA A 200 11.70 -10.61 -1.45
C ALA A 200 11.32 -9.76 -2.67
N ILE A 201 10.02 -9.76 -3.01
CA ILE A 201 9.45 -8.77 -3.93
C ILE A 201 9.39 -7.41 -3.24
N VAL A 202 9.65 -6.36 -3.99
CA VAL A 202 9.66 -4.99 -3.47
C VAL A 202 8.59 -4.15 -4.16
N SER A 203 7.71 -3.53 -3.37
CA SER A 203 6.68 -2.63 -3.89
C SER A 203 6.76 -1.22 -3.28
N PHE A 204 6.26 -0.25 -4.02
CA PHE A 204 6.17 1.13 -3.57
C PHE A 204 4.83 1.75 -3.98
N ASP A 205 4.11 2.31 -3.00
CA ASP A 205 2.94 3.15 -3.26
C ASP A 205 3.41 4.60 -3.42
N LEU A 206 3.12 5.18 -4.55
CA LEU A 206 3.57 6.54 -4.84
C LEU A 206 2.94 7.59 -3.97
N ASN A 207 1.72 7.43 -3.59
CA ASN A 207 0.96 8.21 -2.59
C ASN A 207 1.51 9.65 -2.38
N TYR A 208 1.70 10.36 -3.48
CA TYR A 208 2.33 11.69 -3.50
C TYR A 208 1.51 12.70 -2.70
N ARG A 209 2.15 13.41 -1.78
CA ARG A 209 1.54 14.48 -0.97
C ARG A 209 2.33 15.78 -1.12
N GLU A 210 1.86 16.66 -1.98
CA GLU A 210 2.51 17.94 -2.27
C GLU A 210 2.81 18.75 -1.02
N LYS A 211 1.88 18.82 -0.06
CA LYS A 211 2.04 19.54 1.22
C LYS A 211 3.24 19.05 2.04
N LEU A 212 3.53 17.74 2.02
CA LEU A 212 4.68 17.17 2.72
C LEU A 212 5.98 17.48 1.99
N TRP A 213 6.01 17.27 0.67
CA TRP A 213 7.20 17.54 -0.12
C TRP A 213 7.60 19.02 -0.13
N ASN A 214 6.65 19.94 -0.05
CA ASN A 214 6.92 21.38 0.01
C ASN A 214 7.73 21.79 1.23
N ILE A 215 7.71 21.00 2.32
CA ILE A 215 8.55 21.22 3.50
C ILE A 215 10.03 20.94 3.21
N TRP A 216 10.33 20.00 2.29
CA TRP A 216 11.67 19.44 2.05
C TRP A 216 12.19 19.67 0.62
N GLY A 217 11.88 20.79 0.00
CA GLY A 217 12.39 21.16 -1.32
C GLY A 217 11.42 20.90 -2.48
N GLY A 218 10.16 20.62 -2.19
CA GLY A 218 9.06 20.60 -3.14
C GLY A 218 9.14 19.51 -4.20
N HIS A 219 8.53 19.76 -5.33
CA HIS A 219 8.39 18.80 -6.43
C HIS A 219 9.73 18.28 -6.97
N LYS A 220 10.75 19.15 -7.10
CA LYS A 220 12.09 18.77 -7.58
C LYS A 220 12.74 17.72 -6.66
N ARG A 221 12.59 17.89 -5.34
CA ARG A 221 13.11 16.92 -4.36
C ARG A 221 12.34 15.61 -4.45
N ALA A 222 11.01 15.68 -4.52
CA ALA A 222 10.16 14.52 -4.68
C ALA A 222 10.57 13.65 -5.87
N LEU A 223 10.75 14.26 -7.05
CA LEU A 223 11.20 13.57 -8.27
C LEU A 223 12.52 12.83 -8.04
N SER A 224 13.51 13.49 -7.43
CA SER A 224 14.82 12.88 -7.18
C SER A 224 14.73 11.68 -6.24
N VAL A 225 14.00 11.80 -5.13
CA VAL A 225 13.86 10.74 -4.13
C VAL A 225 13.05 9.56 -4.69
N ILE A 226 11.90 9.82 -5.30
CA ILE A 226 11.03 8.78 -5.86
C ILE A 226 11.72 8.06 -7.02
N ALA A 227 12.46 8.79 -7.88
CA ALA A 227 13.26 8.17 -8.94
C ALA A 227 14.36 7.23 -8.38
N GLY A 228 14.96 7.61 -7.24
CA GLY A 228 15.92 6.76 -6.53
C GLY A 228 15.29 5.46 -6.00
N ILE A 229 14.09 5.56 -5.44
CA ILE A 229 13.32 4.43 -4.90
C ILE A 229 12.83 3.51 -6.02
N ALA A 230 12.29 4.06 -7.12
CA ALA A 230 11.72 3.30 -8.23
C ALA A 230 12.72 2.35 -8.90
N LYS A 231 14.03 2.63 -8.81
CA LYS A 231 15.09 1.74 -9.31
C LYS A 231 15.15 0.38 -8.60
N TYR A 232 14.56 0.28 -7.42
CA TYR A 232 14.54 -0.97 -6.64
C TYR A 232 13.17 -1.63 -6.61
N ALA A 233 12.11 -0.92 -7.01
CA ALA A 233 10.75 -1.44 -6.97
C ALA A 233 10.48 -2.43 -8.12
N ASP A 234 9.87 -3.56 -7.79
CA ASP A 234 9.32 -4.52 -8.76
C ASP A 234 7.87 -4.16 -9.12
N VAL A 235 7.17 -3.56 -8.15
CA VAL A 235 5.74 -3.22 -8.23
C VAL A 235 5.53 -1.78 -7.81
N LEU A 236 4.82 -1.01 -8.63
CA LEU A 236 4.38 0.34 -8.30
C LEU A 236 2.86 0.39 -8.22
N VAL A 237 2.33 1.02 -7.18
CA VAL A 237 0.89 1.26 -7.00
C VAL A 237 0.60 2.74 -6.74
N GLY A 238 -0.66 3.15 -6.78
CA GLY A 238 -1.06 4.50 -6.38
C GLY A 238 -0.96 5.57 -7.47
N MET A 239 -1.26 5.23 -8.72
CA MET A 239 -1.32 6.17 -9.86
C MET A 239 -2.61 6.99 -9.89
N GLY A 240 -2.97 7.70 -8.83
CA GLY A 240 -4.17 8.55 -8.84
C GLY A 240 -4.06 9.75 -9.78
N THR A 241 -5.18 10.21 -10.34
CA THR A 241 -5.27 11.43 -11.15
C THR A 241 -4.95 12.71 -10.37
N GLU A 242 -5.05 12.68 -9.04
CA GLU A 242 -4.92 13.86 -8.18
C GLU A 242 -3.52 14.04 -7.55
N GLY A 243 -2.48 13.43 -8.06
CA GLY A 243 -1.13 13.68 -7.57
C GLY A 243 -0.26 12.46 -7.33
N GLY A 244 -0.61 11.33 -7.94
CA GLY A 244 0.13 10.09 -7.84
C GLY A 244 1.41 10.07 -8.68
N LEU A 245 1.60 9.01 -9.42
CA LEU A 245 2.79 8.69 -10.23
C LEU A 245 3.25 9.82 -11.14
N GLN A 246 2.32 10.52 -11.79
CA GLN A 246 2.63 11.57 -12.73
C GLN A 246 3.44 12.71 -12.11
N LYS A 247 3.15 13.14 -10.89
CA LYS A 247 3.92 14.17 -10.19
C LYS A 247 5.24 13.60 -9.64
N GLY A 248 5.19 12.41 -9.04
CA GLY A 248 6.36 11.78 -8.42
C GLY A 248 7.40 11.28 -9.41
N LEU A 249 7.01 10.82 -10.60
CA LEU A 249 7.91 10.28 -11.62
C LEU A 249 8.08 11.16 -12.87
N SER A 250 7.47 12.34 -12.91
CA SER A 250 7.45 13.23 -14.11
C SER A 250 6.96 12.49 -15.35
N THR A 251 5.95 11.68 -15.22
CA THR A 251 5.30 11.02 -16.36
C THR A 251 4.28 11.94 -16.99
N PRO A 252 3.90 11.72 -18.26
CA PRO A 252 2.78 12.43 -18.87
C PRO A 252 1.55 12.31 -17.96
N SER A 253 0.82 13.41 -17.77
CA SER A 253 -0.49 13.35 -17.15
C SER A 253 -1.39 12.47 -18.01
N PRO A 254 -2.21 11.59 -17.43
CA PRO A 254 -3.25 10.94 -18.21
C PRO A 254 -4.12 12.03 -18.82
N GLU A 255 -4.36 11.96 -20.12
CA GLU A 255 -5.33 12.82 -20.81
C GLU A 255 -6.74 12.40 -20.36
N VAL A 256 -7.11 12.85 -19.17
CA VAL A 256 -8.44 12.62 -18.64
C VAL A 256 -9.35 13.68 -19.23
N ASP A 257 -9.99 13.37 -20.35
CA ASP A 257 -11.18 14.10 -20.72
C ASP A 257 -12.19 13.96 -19.57
N LYS A 258 -12.88 15.06 -19.21
CA LYS A 258 -13.79 15.14 -18.06
C LYS A 258 -14.90 14.08 -18.06
N LYS A 259 -15.04 13.33 -19.16
CA LYS A 259 -16.04 12.27 -19.36
C LYS A 259 -15.55 10.84 -19.12
N SER A 260 -14.26 10.58 -18.87
CA SER A 260 -13.72 9.21 -18.86
C SER A 260 -12.63 8.94 -17.82
N LYS A 261 -12.79 9.46 -16.60
CA LYS A 261 -11.87 9.16 -15.48
C LYS A 261 -11.73 7.68 -15.14
N LEU A 262 -12.62 6.86 -15.71
CA LEU A 262 -12.62 5.39 -15.59
C LEU A 262 -12.06 4.69 -16.82
N ASP A 263 -11.66 5.41 -17.87
CA ASP A 263 -11.06 4.81 -19.05
C ASP A 263 -9.59 4.44 -18.77
N PRO A 264 -9.26 3.13 -18.75
CA PRO A 264 -7.90 2.69 -18.45
C PRO A 264 -6.90 3.09 -19.55
N SER A 265 -7.34 3.40 -20.77
CA SER A 265 -6.45 3.78 -21.87
C SER A 265 -5.70 5.08 -21.59
N VAL A 266 -6.28 5.99 -20.80
CA VAL A 266 -5.64 7.26 -20.40
C VAL A 266 -4.36 7.05 -19.58
N PHE A 267 -4.20 5.87 -18.97
CA PHE A 267 -3.00 5.53 -18.19
C PHE A 267 -1.91 4.85 -19.02
N SER A 268 -2.20 4.43 -20.26
CA SER A 268 -1.26 3.66 -21.08
C SER A 268 0.04 4.40 -21.32
N ALA A 269 0.00 5.65 -21.81
CA ALA A 269 1.22 6.45 -22.08
C ALA A 269 2.05 6.67 -20.81
N MET A 270 1.41 6.83 -19.65
CA MET A 270 2.09 6.98 -18.37
C MET A 270 2.76 5.68 -17.95
N ILE A 271 2.09 4.55 -18.09
CA ILE A 271 2.63 3.22 -17.79
C ILE A 271 3.83 2.95 -18.71
N ASP A 272 3.72 3.17 -20.01
CA ASP A 272 4.80 2.99 -20.97
C ASP A 272 6.03 3.84 -20.62
N SER A 273 5.81 5.09 -20.22
CA SER A 273 6.90 5.96 -19.75
C SER A 273 7.61 5.40 -18.53
N ILE A 274 6.87 4.82 -17.58
CA ILE A 274 7.43 4.23 -16.35
C ILE A 274 8.25 3.00 -16.68
N VAL A 275 7.68 2.03 -17.40
CA VAL A 275 8.34 0.74 -17.65
C VAL A 275 9.54 0.88 -18.57
N ASN A 276 9.52 1.84 -19.50
CA ASN A 276 10.68 2.18 -20.33
C ASN A 276 11.82 2.79 -19.50
N LYS A 277 11.48 3.63 -18.50
CA LYS A 277 12.46 4.30 -17.65
C LYS A 277 12.98 3.37 -16.52
N TYR A 278 12.15 2.46 -16.04
CA TYR A 278 12.44 1.55 -14.95
C TYR A 278 12.16 0.09 -15.38
N PRO A 279 13.07 -0.56 -16.13
CA PRO A 279 12.85 -1.91 -16.66
C PRO A 279 12.78 -2.99 -15.58
N ASN A 280 13.18 -2.69 -14.33
CA ASN A 280 12.97 -3.52 -13.15
C ASN A 280 11.50 -3.62 -12.74
N VAL A 281 10.69 -2.61 -13.05
CA VAL A 281 9.25 -2.60 -12.72
C VAL A 281 8.53 -3.59 -13.64
N LYS A 282 7.82 -4.54 -13.03
CA LYS A 282 7.06 -5.59 -13.72
C LYS A 282 5.55 -5.45 -13.55
N ILE A 283 5.14 -4.69 -12.54
CA ILE A 283 3.73 -4.46 -12.27
C ILE A 283 3.52 -2.98 -11.94
N VAL A 284 2.51 -2.39 -12.57
CA VAL A 284 2.02 -1.04 -12.27
C VAL A 284 0.51 -1.13 -12.12
N ALA A 285 -0.04 -0.71 -10.97
CA ALA A 285 -1.48 -0.82 -10.73
C ALA A 285 -2.04 0.42 -10.03
N THR A 286 -3.30 0.75 -10.34
CA THR A 286 -3.99 1.88 -9.69
C THR A 286 -5.49 1.67 -9.67
N THR A 287 -6.14 2.37 -8.74
CA THR A 287 -7.59 2.55 -8.73
C THR A 287 -8.00 3.65 -9.71
N LEU A 288 -9.16 3.46 -10.32
CA LEU A 288 -9.85 4.43 -11.14
C LEU A 288 -11.06 4.91 -10.36
N ARG A 289 -11.23 6.21 -10.21
CA ARG A 289 -12.31 6.76 -9.41
C ARG A 289 -12.87 8.03 -10.02
N ASP A 290 -14.20 8.07 -10.17
CA ASP A 290 -14.94 9.29 -10.43
C ASP A 290 -15.78 9.67 -9.19
N VAL A 291 -15.72 10.93 -8.79
CA VAL A 291 -16.35 11.44 -7.57
C VAL A 291 -17.57 12.26 -7.96
N HIS A 292 -18.77 11.74 -7.72
CA HIS A 292 -20.04 12.41 -8.00
C HIS A 292 -20.50 13.28 -6.82
N SER A 293 -20.27 12.77 -5.61
CA SER A 293 -20.42 13.50 -4.34
C SER A 293 -19.46 12.91 -3.30
N THR A 294 -19.43 13.46 -2.10
CA THR A 294 -18.59 12.93 -1.02
C THR A 294 -18.84 11.44 -0.75
N ASN A 295 -20.10 11.01 -0.85
CA ASN A 295 -20.52 9.64 -0.53
C ASN A 295 -20.86 8.80 -1.76
N HIS A 296 -20.77 9.33 -2.98
CA HIS A 296 -21.12 8.59 -4.19
C HIS A 296 -19.99 8.65 -5.21
N HIS A 297 -19.39 7.49 -5.47
CA HIS A 297 -18.26 7.37 -6.38
C HIS A 297 -18.48 6.20 -7.34
N SER A 298 -18.02 6.37 -8.59
CA SER A 298 -17.75 5.24 -9.48
C SER A 298 -16.32 4.72 -9.24
N TRP A 299 -16.16 3.40 -9.14
CA TRP A 299 -14.92 2.76 -8.73
C TRP A 299 -14.52 1.65 -9.69
N GLY A 300 -13.29 1.68 -10.13
CA GLY A 300 -12.63 0.69 -10.97
C GLY A 300 -11.15 0.58 -10.65
N ALA A 301 -10.45 -0.27 -11.39
CA ALA A 301 -9.00 -0.43 -11.26
C ALA A 301 -8.37 -0.90 -12.57
N VAL A 302 -7.10 -0.57 -12.76
CA VAL A 302 -6.27 -1.03 -13.89
C VAL A 302 -4.92 -1.51 -13.37
N ALA A 303 -4.41 -2.57 -13.97
CA ALA A 303 -3.04 -3.04 -13.73
C ALA A 303 -2.36 -3.40 -15.07
N TRP A 304 -1.11 -2.98 -15.20
CA TRP A 304 -0.19 -3.50 -16.19
C TRP A 304 0.72 -4.53 -15.51
N VAL A 305 0.78 -5.72 -16.07
CA VAL A 305 1.58 -6.84 -15.54
C VAL A 305 2.38 -7.45 -16.68
N ASP A 306 3.70 -7.29 -16.63
CA ASP A 306 4.66 -7.89 -17.57
C ASP A 306 4.24 -7.79 -19.04
N GLY A 307 3.94 -6.57 -19.51
CA GLY A 307 3.59 -6.28 -20.91
C GLY A 307 2.09 -6.36 -21.23
N LYS A 308 1.22 -6.70 -20.27
CA LYS A 308 -0.22 -6.83 -20.51
C LYS A 308 -1.04 -6.00 -19.54
N THR A 309 -2.04 -5.29 -20.06
CA THR A 309 -3.00 -4.51 -19.27
C THR A 309 -4.23 -5.35 -18.92
N TYR A 310 -4.68 -5.20 -17.67
CA TYR A 310 -5.88 -5.80 -17.11
C TYR A 310 -6.77 -4.71 -16.52
N VAL A 311 -8.07 -4.88 -16.61
CA VAL A 311 -9.07 -3.92 -16.13
C VAL A 311 -10.08 -4.64 -15.25
N SER A 312 -10.45 -4.05 -14.13
CA SER A 312 -11.51 -4.56 -13.26
C SER A 312 -12.91 -4.19 -13.81
N PRO A 313 -13.96 -4.78 -13.28
CA PRO A 313 -15.31 -4.20 -13.40
C PRO A 313 -15.34 -2.78 -12.80
N THR A 314 -16.35 -2.01 -13.20
CA THR A 314 -16.70 -0.72 -12.55
C THR A 314 -17.95 -0.93 -11.71
N CYS A 315 -18.01 -0.33 -10.52
CA CYS A 315 -19.21 -0.32 -9.68
C CYS A 315 -19.45 1.06 -9.08
N GLU A 316 -20.70 1.32 -8.72
CA GLU A 316 -21.09 2.50 -7.94
C GLU A 316 -20.96 2.19 -6.45
N LEU A 317 -20.37 3.11 -5.71
CA LEU A 317 -20.14 2.99 -4.27
C LEU A 317 -20.87 4.06 -3.48
N THR A 318 -21.53 3.63 -2.42
CA THR A 318 -21.95 4.52 -1.33
C THR A 318 -20.88 4.47 -0.24
N ILE A 319 -20.07 5.51 -0.15
CA ILE A 319 -18.91 5.61 0.71
C ILE A 319 -19.33 6.03 2.13
N LEU A 320 -18.89 5.30 3.13
CA LEU A 320 -18.97 5.71 4.53
C LEU A 320 -17.71 6.48 4.95
N ASP A 321 -16.54 5.88 4.72
CA ASP A 321 -15.23 6.51 4.93
C ASP A 321 -14.32 6.22 3.72
N ARG A 322 -13.73 7.26 3.15
CA ARG A 322 -12.88 7.11 1.95
C ARG A 322 -11.41 6.82 2.26
N VAL A 323 -11.02 6.97 3.54
CA VAL A 323 -9.63 6.77 3.96
C VAL A 323 -9.29 5.27 3.86
N GLY A 324 -8.07 4.97 3.43
CA GLY A 324 -7.61 3.57 3.30
C GLY A 324 -8.07 2.81 2.04
N GLY A 325 -8.99 3.38 1.21
CA GLY A 325 -9.47 2.67 0.00
C GLY A 325 -8.36 2.27 -0.99
N GLY A 326 -7.33 3.11 -1.13
CA GLY A 326 -6.11 2.79 -1.91
C GLY A 326 -5.29 1.66 -1.29
N ASP A 327 -5.11 1.71 0.04
CA ASP A 327 -4.38 0.70 0.80
C ASP A 327 -5.13 -0.65 0.76
N GLY A 328 -6.47 -0.58 0.81
CA GLY A 328 -7.35 -1.73 0.63
C GLY A 328 -7.19 -2.36 -0.75
N PHE A 329 -7.19 -1.54 -1.81
CA PHE A 329 -6.92 -2.03 -3.17
C PHE A 329 -5.54 -2.71 -3.23
N ALA A 330 -4.49 -2.06 -2.75
CA ALA A 330 -3.13 -2.61 -2.76
C ALA A 330 -3.05 -3.94 -2.01
N SER A 331 -3.66 -4.03 -0.82
CA SER A 331 -3.68 -5.26 0.00
C SER A 331 -4.36 -6.43 -0.71
N GLY A 332 -5.55 -6.23 -1.26
CA GLY A 332 -6.27 -7.27 -1.98
C GLY A 332 -5.54 -7.71 -3.26
N PHE A 333 -4.89 -6.77 -3.95
CA PHE A 333 -4.09 -7.06 -5.13
C PHE A 333 -2.82 -7.86 -4.76
N PHE A 334 -2.09 -7.43 -3.72
CA PHE A 334 -0.92 -8.17 -3.23
C PHE A 334 -1.29 -9.56 -2.71
N TYR A 335 -2.43 -9.71 -2.02
CA TYR A 335 -2.94 -11.01 -1.63
C TYR A 335 -3.13 -11.94 -2.84
N GLY A 336 -3.79 -11.46 -3.90
CA GLY A 336 -3.98 -12.24 -5.12
C GLY A 336 -2.66 -12.68 -5.76
N LEU A 337 -1.66 -11.78 -5.84
CA LEU A 337 -0.32 -12.10 -6.36
C LEU A 337 0.42 -13.11 -5.47
N LEU A 338 0.38 -12.92 -4.14
CA LEU A 338 1.03 -13.79 -3.15
C LEU A 338 0.42 -15.20 -3.11
N THR A 339 -0.88 -15.34 -3.37
CA THR A 339 -1.58 -16.63 -3.43
C THR A 339 -1.52 -17.29 -4.80
N GLY A 340 -0.92 -16.61 -5.79
CA GLY A 340 -0.71 -17.16 -7.14
C GLY A 340 -1.95 -17.08 -8.02
N GLU A 341 -2.89 -16.20 -7.77
CA GLU A 341 -4.02 -15.93 -8.68
C GLU A 341 -3.49 -15.42 -10.03
N ASN A 342 -4.26 -15.56 -11.12
CA ASN A 342 -3.86 -14.90 -12.34
C ASN A 342 -3.99 -13.36 -12.21
N PRO A 343 -3.31 -12.56 -13.06
CA PRO A 343 -3.30 -11.11 -12.91
C PRO A 343 -4.69 -10.45 -12.92
N ALA A 344 -5.64 -10.99 -13.71
CA ALA A 344 -7.00 -10.46 -13.78
C ALA A 344 -7.77 -10.71 -12.47
N ASP A 345 -7.62 -11.91 -11.88
CA ASP A 345 -8.29 -12.24 -10.62
C ASP A 345 -7.63 -11.55 -9.43
N ALA A 346 -6.28 -11.40 -9.43
CA ALA A 346 -5.59 -10.59 -8.43
C ALA A 346 -6.08 -9.14 -8.47
N LEU A 347 -6.24 -8.55 -9.66
CA LEU A 347 -6.78 -7.20 -9.82
C LEU A 347 -8.22 -7.08 -9.31
N LYS A 348 -9.09 -8.09 -9.59
CA LYS A 348 -10.46 -8.11 -9.07
C LYS A 348 -10.51 -8.20 -7.55
N LEU A 349 -9.60 -8.95 -6.91
CA LEU A 349 -9.49 -9.01 -5.45
C LEU A 349 -9.09 -7.65 -4.87
N GLY A 350 -8.14 -6.95 -5.48
CA GLY A 350 -7.78 -5.59 -5.10
C GLY A 350 -8.95 -4.62 -5.25
N TRP A 351 -9.61 -4.63 -6.42
CA TRP A 351 -10.79 -3.81 -6.69
C TRP A 351 -11.91 -4.05 -5.67
N ALA A 352 -12.23 -5.31 -5.39
CA ALA A 352 -13.29 -5.69 -4.46
C ALA A 352 -12.96 -5.30 -3.02
N HIS A 353 -11.73 -5.55 -2.58
CA HIS A 353 -11.32 -5.24 -1.22
C HIS A 353 -11.28 -3.72 -0.98
N GLY A 354 -10.73 -2.94 -1.92
CA GLY A 354 -10.74 -1.48 -1.82
C GLY A 354 -12.15 -0.89 -1.80
N ALA A 355 -13.08 -1.45 -2.60
CA ALA A 355 -14.48 -1.06 -2.60
C ALA A 355 -15.15 -1.35 -1.23
N LEU A 356 -15.03 -2.59 -0.73
CA LEU A 356 -15.62 -3.00 0.55
C LEU A 356 -15.06 -2.17 1.71
N LEU A 357 -13.76 -1.87 1.73
CA LEU A 357 -13.13 -1.08 2.80
C LEU A 357 -13.83 0.27 2.96
N THR A 358 -14.19 0.94 1.89
CA THR A 358 -14.86 2.25 1.96
C THR A 358 -16.26 2.22 2.56
N THR A 359 -16.81 1.04 2.80
CA THR A 359 -18.14 0.86 3.45
C THR A 359 -18.06 0.69 4.97
N PHE A 360 -16.85 0.71 5.53
CA PHE A 360 -16.59 0.64 6.97
C PHE A 360 -15.99 1.95 7.47
N PRO A 361 -16.14 2.26 8.78
CA PRO A 361 -15.41 3.38 9.38
C PRO A 361 -13.94 2.99 9.62
N GLY A 362 -13.02 3.91 9.47
CA GLY A 362 -11.61 3.71 9.71
C GLY A 362 -10.81 3.36 8.45
N ASP A 363 -9.54 3.05 8.64
CA ASP A 363 -8.53 3.00 7.59
C ASP A 363 -8.22 1.56 7.16
N THR A 364 -8.82 0.56 7.82
CA THR A 364 -8.69 -0.86 7.53
C THR A 364 -10.07 -1.50 7.36
N THR A 365 -10.14 -2.59 6.59
CA THR A 365 -11.40 -3.29 6.34
C THR A 365 -11.89 -4.04 7.58
N MET A 366 -13.21 -4.24 7.66
CA MET A 366 -13.85 -5.20 8.57
C MET A 366 -14.41 -6.40 7.79
N ALA A 367 -14.15 -6.49 6.48
CA ALA A 367 -14.59 -7.59 5.65
C ALA A 367 -13.74 -8.84 5.89
N THR A 368 -14.33 -10.01 5.65
CA THR A 368 -13.61 -11.28 5.58
C THR A 368 -13.13 -11.57 4.15
N VAL A 369 -12.18 -12.48 4.01
CA VAL A 369 -11.68 -12.90 2.68
C VAL A 369 -12.79 -13.50 1.81
N GLU A 370 -13.77 -14.18 2.42
CA GLU A 370 -14.92 -14.75 1.74
C GLU A 370 -15.79 -13.65 1.14
N GLN A 371 -16.07 -12.57 1.89
CA GLN A 371 -16.82 -11.42 1.40
C GLN A 371 -16.09 -10.73 0.23
N VAL A 372 -14.77 -10.57 0.33
CA VAL A 372 -13.97 -10.01 -0.76
C VAL A 372 -14.05 -10.90 -2.01
N ARG A 373 -13.89 -12.21 -1.87
CA ARG A 373 -13.96 -13.17 -2.97
C ARG A 373 -15.35 -13.24 -3.60
N GLU A 374 -16.40 -13.13 -2.79
CA GLU A 374 -17.78 -13.12 -3.27
C GLU A 374 -18.06 -11.84 -4.07
N PHE A 375 -17.69 -10.68 -3.54
CA PHE A 375 -17.87 -9.41 -4.27
C PHE A 375 -17.05 -9.37 -5.55
N ALA A 376 -15.83 -9.91 -5.56
CA ALA A 376 -14.99 -10.03 -6.74
C ALA A 376 -15.61 -10.88 -7.87
N LYS A 377 -16.54 -11.78 -7.54
CA LYS A 377 -17.31 -12.61 -8.49
C LYS A 377 -18.61 -11.96 -8.95
N GLY A 378 -18.93 -10.75 -8.48
CA GLY A 378 -20.19 -10.07 -8.77
C GLY A 378 -21.31 -10.37 -7.78
N GLY A 379 -20.97 -10.68 -6.53
CA GLY A 379 -21.91 -10.94 -5.43
C GLY A 379 -22.88 -9.79 -5.19
N SER A 380 -24.04 -10.10 -4.63
CA SER A 380 -25.13 -9.15 -4.39
C SER A 380 -25.16 -8.65 -2.95
N ALA A 381 -25.68 -7.43 -2.76
CA ALA A 381 -25.96 -6.85 -1.43
C ALA A 381 -27.18 -7.52 -0.70
N ARG A 382 -27.63 -8.70 -1.15
CA ARG A 382 -28.73 -9.43 -0.49
C ARG A 382 -28.25 -10.05 0.81
N ILE A 383 -29.17 -10.18 1.76
CA ILE A 383 -28.90 -10.82 3.07
C ILE A 383 -28.33 -12.22 2.83
N GLN A 384 -27.13 -12.45 3.35
CA GLN A 384 -26.53 -13.79 3.45
C GLN A 384 -27.10 -14.48 4.69
N ARG A 385 -27.66 -15.67 4.50
CA ARG A 385 -28.26 -16.52 5.56
C ARG A 385 -27.41 -17.75 5.77
#